data_4c4ef0a652bffa4b450e5968ffac1c84
#
_entry.id   4c4ef0a652bffa4b450e5968ffac1c84
#
_cell.length_a   1.000
_cell.length_b   1.000
_cell.length_c   1.000
_cell.angle_alpha   90.00
_cell.angle_beta   90.00
_cell.angle_gamma   90.00
#
_symmetry.space_group_name_H-M   'P 1'
#
loop_
_entity.id
_entity.type
_entity.pdbx_description
1 polymer ?
#
loop_
_entity_poly.entity_id
_entity_poly.type
_entity_poly.pdbx_seq_one_letter_code
_entity_poly.pdbx_strand_id
1 'polypeptide(L)'
;MRIADSLLDEGLIACANLMPQITSIFMWRGERGQGQEAGALLKTNAALLKKAIARLCMLHPYEEPAILGWCCDAAAPGTAAWLAELGA
;
A
#
# COMPACT_ATOMS: atom_id res chain seq x y z
N MET A 1 -4.26 -9.95 8.08
CA MET A 1 -3.54 -8.69 8.29
C MET A 1 -4.52 -7.58 8.53
N ARG A 2 -4.52 -7.03 9.72
CA ARG A 2 -5.54 -6.07 10.15
C ARG A 2 -5.60 -4.80 9.32
N ILE A 3 -4.44 -4.25 8.95
CA ILE A 3 -4.40 -3.00 8.18
C ILE A 3 -5.01 -3.21 6.81
N ALA A 4 -4.63 -4.28 6.12
CA ALA A 4 -5.17 -4.60 4.80
C ALA A 4 -6.68 -4.86 4.87
N ASP A 5 -7.13 -5.59 5.89
CA ASP A 5 -8.55 -5.85 6.10
C ASP A 5 -9.33 -4.55 6.29
N SER A 6 -8.81 -3.63 7.10
CA SER A 6 -9.44 -2.33 7.33
C SER A 6 -9.58 -1.54 6.04
N LEU A 7 -8.52 -1.50 5.23
CA LEU A 7 -8.53 -0.76 3.97
C LEU A 7 -9.51 -1.38 2.96
N LEU A 8 -9.62 -2.71 2.93
CA LEU A 8 -10.60 -3.39 2.11
C LEU A 8 -12.02 -3.08 2.57
N ASP A 9 -12.27 -3.17 3.89
CA ASP A 9 -13.59 -2.89 4.47
C ASP A 9 -14.03 -1.45 4.22
N GLU A 10 -13.07 -0.52 4.24
CA GLU A 10 -13.36 0.90 4.01
C GLU A 10 -13.45 1.25 2.52
N GLY A 11 -13.25 0.29 1.63
CA GLY A 11 -13.35 0.52 0.20
C GLY A 11 -12.22 1.35 -0.39
N LEU A 12 -11.07 1.39 0.27
CA LEU A 12 -9.93 2.20 -0.18
C LEU A 12 -8.96 1.43 -1.05
N ILE A 13 -8.98 0.11 -0.98
CA ILE A 13 -8.18 -0.75 -1.85
C ILE A 13 -9.02 -1.90 -2.36
N ALA A 14 -8.63 -2.44 -3.50
CA ALA A 14 -9.30 -3.61 -4.08
C ALA A 14 -8.58 -4.91 -3.74
N CYS A 15 -7.29 -4.83 -3.41
CA CYS A 15 -6.48 -6.02 -3.21
C CYS A 15 -5.22 -5.66 -2.44
N ALA A 16 -4.74 -6.61 -1.65
CA ALA A 16 -3.44 -6.53 -0.98
C ALA A 16 -2.66 -7.81 -1.27
N ASN A 17 -1.45 -7.66 -1.74
CA ASN A 17 -0.49 -8.77 -1.87
C ASN A 17 0.54 -8.62 -0.76
N LEU A 18 0.62 -9.60 0.10
CA LEU A 18 1.45 -9.52 1.29
C LEU A 18 2.71 -10.38 1.13
N MET A 19 3.84 -9.78 1.46
CA MET A 19 5.15 -10.45 1.41
C MET A 19 5.67 -10.54 2.85
N PRO A 20 5.59 -11.70 3.49
CA PRO A 20 5.82 -11.81 4.93
C PRO A 20 7.25 -11.58 5.38
N GLN A 21 8.22 -11.81 4.51
CA GLN A 21 9.62 -11.63 4.89
C GLN A 21 10.41 -10.93 3.80
N ILE A 22 10.82 -9.70 4.11
CA ILE A 22 11.70 -8.90 3.26
C ILE A 22 12.87 -8.48 4.12
N THR A 23 14.09 -8.69 3.61
CA THR A 23 15.28 -8.10 4.24
C THR A 23 15.46 -6.71 3.67
N SER A 24 15.40 -5.71 4.53
CA SER A 24 15.57 -4.32 4.14
C SER A 24 16.93 -3.82 4.61
N ILE A 25 17.64 -3.16 3.72
CA ILE A 25 18.91 -2.48 4.01
C ILE A 25 18.67 -1.02 3.66
N PHE A 26 18.95 -0.12 4.60
CA PHE A 26 18.52 1.27 4.43
C PHE A 26 19.49 2.25 5.08
N MET A 27 19.35 3.51 4.68
CA MET A 27 19.95 4.65 5.35
C MET A 27 18.84 5.46 5.98
N TRP A 28 18.97 5.73 7.26
CA TRP A 28 17.98 6.53 7.98
C TRP A 28 18.71 7.49 8.93
N ARG A 29 18.48 8.77 8.72
CA ARG A 29 19.10 9.83 9.52
C ARG A 29 20.63 9.71 9.59
N GLY A 30 21.22 9.38 8.44
CA GLY A 30 22.67 9.26 8.30
C GLY A 30 23.27 7.93 8.76
N GLU A 31 22.45 7.00 9.23
CA GLU A 31 22.92 5.71 9.69
C GLU A 31 22.42 4.58 8.81
N ARG A 32 23.26 3.58 8.62
CA ARG A 32 22.92 2.39 7.86
C ARG A 32 22.26 1.37 8.77
N GLY A 33 21.13 0.86 8.35
CA GLY A 33 20.38 -0.15 9.09
C GLY A 33 20.03 -1.34 8.25
N GLN A 34 19.59 -2.40 8.91
CA GLN A 34 19.12 -3.62 8.29
C GLN A 34 18.07 -4.27 9.19
N GLY A 35 17.03 -4.83 8.60
CA GLY A 35 16.01 -5.51 9.37
C GLY A 35 15.15 -6.41 8.52
N GLN A 36 14.38 -7.26 9.20
CA GLN A 36 13.36 -8.08 8.58
C GLN A 36 12.03 -7.36 8.67
N GLU A 37 11.34 -7.28 7.54
CA GLU A 37 10.07 -6.57 7.46
C GLU A 37 9.05 -7.37 6.68
N ALA A 38 7.78 -7.02 6.82
CA ALA A 38 6.73 -7.46 5.92
C ALA A 38 6.49 -6.35 4.90
N GLY A 39 6.32 -6.72 3.65
CA GLY A 39 5.96 -5.79 2.61
C GLY A 39 4.52 -6.00 2.17
N ALA A 40 3.94 -4.97 1.57
CA ALA A 40 2.61 -5.08 1.00
C ALA A 40 2.52 -4.26 -0.28
N LEU A 41 1.93 -4.88 -1.31
CA LEU A 41 1.57 -4.19 -2.53
C LEU A 41 0.05 -4.07 -2.55
N LEU A 42 -0.45 -2.85 -2.44
CA LEU A 42 -1.88 -2.57 -2.40
C LEU A 42 -2.33 -2.05 -3.75
N LYS A 43 -3.50 -2.49 -4.20
CA LYS A 43 -4.03 -2.06 -5.49
C LYS A 43 -5.30 -1.26 -5.28
N THR A 44 -5.33 -0.08 -5.90
CA THR A 44 -6.47 0.83 -5.86
C THR A 44 -6.54 1.60 -7.17
N ASN A 45 -7.34 2.64 -7.23
CA ASN A 45 -7.41 3.49 -8.40
C ASN A 45 -6.90 4.90 -8.09
N ALA A 46 -6.68 5.70 -9.14
CA ALA A 46 -6.08 7.02 -9.01
C ALA A 46 -6.92 7.95 -8.11
N ALA A 47 -8.23 7.83 -8.14
CA ALA A 47 -9.11 8.68 -7.34
C ALA A 47 -8.96 8.44 -5.84
N LEU A 48 -8.61 7.21 -5.44
CA LEU A 48 -8.50 6.81 -4.04
C LEU A 48 -7.07 6.76 -3.52
N LEU A 49 -6.08 6.93 -4.40
CA LEU A 49 -4.67 6.73 -4.03
C LEU A 49 -4.25 7.57 -2.83
N LYS A 50 -4.53 8.87 -2.84
CA LYS A 50 -4.14 9.75 -1.74
C LYS A 50 -4.89 9.43 -0.45
N LYS A 51 -6.17 9.10 -0.54
CA LYS A 51 -6.97 8.71 0.62
C LYS A 51 -6.46 7.42 1.25
N ALA A 52 -6.10 6.45 0.40
CA ALA A 52 -5.55 5.19 0.87
C ALA A 52 -4.23 5.40 1.61
N ILE A 53 -3.34 6.22 1.06
CA ILE A 53 -2.06 6.54 1.71
C ILE A 53 -2.30 7.23 3.06
N ALA A 54 -3.17 8.23 3.10
CA ALA A 54 -3.46 8.95 4.34
C ALA A 54 -4.02 8.01 5.43
N ARG A 55 -4.94 7.14 5.05
CA ARG A 55 -5.53 6.17 5.99
C ARG A 55 -4.50 5.15 6.45
N LEU A 56 -3.66 4.68 5.54
CA LEU A 56 -2.60 3.73 5.86
C LEU A 56 -1.61 4.33 6.86
N CYS A 57 -1.24 5.60 6.68
CA CYS A 57 -0.37 6.29 7.63
C CYS A 57 -0.98 6.33 9.03
N MET A 58 -2.29 6.52 9.14
CA MET A 58 -2.97 6.53 10.43
C MET A 58 -3.01 5.17 11.09
N LEU A 59 -3.13 4.11 10.30
CA LEU A 59 -3.26 2.74 10.81
C LEU A 59 -1.93 2.07 11.10
N HIS A 60 -0.86 2.54 10.46
CA HIS A 60 0.44 1.91 10.59
C HIS A 60 1.05 2.19 11.96
N PRO A 61 1.64 1.17 12.62
CA PRO A 61 2.19 1.34 13.96
C PRO A 61 3.50 2.13 14.03
N TYR A 62 4.20 2.28 12.91
CA TYR A 62 5.46 3.02 12.88
C TYR A 62 5.21 4.52 12.80
N GLU A 63 6.09 5.29 13.42
CA GLU A 63 6.00 6.75 13.40
C GLU A 63 6.13 7.30 11.98
N GLU A 64 7.09 6.77 11.21
CA GLU A 64 7.30 7.17 9.82
C GLU A 64 7.43 5.93 8.91
N PRO A 65 6.31 5.29 8.58
CA PRO A 65 6.35 4.13 7.70
C PRO A 65 6.73 4.53 6.28
N ALA A 66 7.43 3.65 5.58
CA ALA A 66 7.80 3.87 4.18
C ALA A 66 6.60 3.55 3.30
N ILE A 67 5.78 4.55 3.06
CA ILE A 67 4.56 4.43 2.25
C ILE A 67 4.69 5.34 1.05
N LEU A 68 4.58 4.77 -0.15
CA LEU A 68 4.53 5.55 -1.38
C LEU A 68 3.59 4.87 -2.36
N GLY A 69 3.07 5.64 -3.28
CA GLY A 69 2.19 5.11 -4.29
C GLY A 69 2.47 5.76 -5.64
N TRP A 70 2.08 5.07 -6.68
CA TRP A 70 2.27 5.59 -8.03
C TRP A 70 1.16 5.07 -8.94
N CYS A 71 0.95 5.78 -10.05
CA CYS A 71 -0.01 5.35 -11.04
C CYS A 71 0.66 4.44 -12.05
N CYS A 72 -0.03 3.37 -12.45
CA CYS A 72 0.43 2.51 -13.54
C CYS A 72 0.23 3.22 -14.86
N ASP A 73 1.19 3.11 -15.77
CA ASP A 73 1.07 3.66 -17.11
C ASP A 73 0.04 2.89 -17.95
N ALA A 74 -0.11 1.60 -17.67
CA ALA A 74 -1.01 0.75 -18.42
C ALA A 74 -1.52 -0.41 -17.57
N ALA A 75 -2.69 -0.90 -17.90
CA ALA A 75 -3.27 -2.07 -17.29
C ALA A 75 -4.12 -2.81 -18.30
N ALA A 76 -4.26 -4.12 -18.13
CA ALA A 76 -5.17 -4.90 -18.94
C ALA A 76 -6.60 -4.38 -18.76
N PRO A 77 -7.45 -4.40 -19.80
CA PRO A 77 -8.81 -3.85 -19.71
C PRO A 77 -9.64 -4.39 -18.55
N GLY A 78 -9.55 -5.70 -18.29
CA GLY A 78 -10.27 -6.30 -17.16
C GLY A 78 -9.78 -5.81 -15.80
N THR A 79 -8.47 -5.62 -15.67
CA THR A 79 -7.87 -5.08 -14.44
C THR A 79 -8.30 -3.65 -14.23
N ALA A 80 -8.25 -2.83 -15.26
CA ALA A 80 -8.66 -1.43 -15.19
C ALA A 80 -10.14 -1.31 -14.81
N ALA A 81 -11.00 -2.14 -15.40
CA ALA A 81 -12.42 -2.14 -15.10
C ALA A 81 -12.69 -2.54 -13.64
N TRP A 82 -12.00 -3.54 -13.15
CA TRP A 82 -12.13 -3.99 -11.76
C TRP A 82 -11.74 -2.89 -10.78
N LEU A 83 -10.61 -2.25 -10.99
CA LEU A 83 -10.16 -1.17 -10.11
C LEU A 83 -11.06 0.06 -10.19
N ALA A 84 -11.65 0.32 -11.34
CA ALA A 84 -12.57 1.45 -11.53
C ALA A 84 -13.88 1.30 -10.75
N GLU A 85 -14.28 0.08 -10.42
CA GLU A 85 -15.48 -0.17 -9.64
C GLU A 85 -15.33 0.28 -8.18
N LEU A 86 -14.10 0.36 -7.70
CA LEU A 86 -13.81 0.71 -6.33
C LEU A 86 -14.14 2.17 -6.08
N GLY A 87 -14.98 2.44 -5.08
CA GLY A 87 -15.37 3.80 -4.73
C GLY A 87 -16.41 4.42 -5.66
N ALA A 88 -16.95 3.64 -6.57
CA ALA A 88 -18.00 4.12 -7.50
C ALA A 88 -19.36 4.15 -6.84
#